data_fbba261ccea21fc5298c4216be11096b
#
_entry.id   fbba261ccea21fc5298c4216be11096b
#
_cell.length_a   1.000
_cell.length_b   1.000
_cell.length_c   1.000
_cell.angle_alpha   90.00
_cell.angle_beta   90.00
_cell.angle_gamma   90.00
#
_symmetry.space_group_name_H-M   'P 1'
#
loop_
_entity.id
_entity.type
_entity.pdbx_description
1 polymer ?
#
loop_
_entity_poly.entity_id
_entity_poly.type
_entity_poly.pdbx_seq_one_letter_code
_entity_poly.pdbx_strand_id
1 'polypeptide(L)'
;MLIFRHEDGHKVASPEQIQIWMKQTMDWIGGIAAQNKFVSGTGIPFDDARVVHHNKVVTNGPFGEIKETIGGFIIVKAENADEAAEFAKGSPVLQGEGNTVEVRKIIKGNSMK
;
A
#
# COMPACT_ATOMS: atom_id res chain seq x y z
N MET A 1 4.52 -2.28 8.66
CA MET A 1 4.16 -1.58 7.41
C MET A 1 3.05 -2.34 6.71
N LEU A 2 2.05 -1.62 6.29
CA LEU A 2 0.95 -2.19 5.49
C LEU A 2 1.16 -1.75 4.05
N ILE A 3 1.36 -2.71 3.15
CA ILE A 3 1.66 -2.47 1.74
C ILE A 3 0.41 -2.80 0.93
N PHE A 4 -0.10 -1.82 0.18
CA PHE A 4 -1.31 -1.98 -0.62
C PHE A 4 -0.94 -2.50 -2.00
N ARG A 5 -1.38 -3.72 -2.32
CA ARG A 5 -1.13 -4.35 -3.60
C ARG A 5 -2.41 -4.40 -4.40
N HIS A 6 -2.35 -3.88 -5.61
CA HIS A 6 -3.46 -3.90 -6.56
C HIS A 6 -3.24 -5.01 -7.57
N GLU A 7 -4.26 -5.79 -7.83
CA GLU A 7 -4.18 -6.88 -8.80
C GLU A 7 -3.89 -6.36 -10.19
N ASP A 8 -4.49 -5.23 -10.55
CA ASP A 8 -4.33 -4.65 -11.87
C ASP A 8 -4.26 -3.14 -11.77
N GLY A 9 -3.04 -2.60 -11.82
CA GLY A 9 -2.80 -1.17 -11.77
C GLY A 9 -3.21 -0.43 -13.03
N HIS A 10 -3.60 -1.15 -14.09
CA HIS A 10 -4.07 -0.54 -15.34
C HIS A 10 -5.56 -0.28 -15.36
N LYS A 11 -6.31 -0.79 -14.39
CA LYS A 11 -7.74 -0.48 -14.29
C LYS A 11 -7.93 1.00 -14.01
N VAL A 12 -8.76 1.63 -14.83
CA VAL A 12 -9.04 3.05 -14.71
C VAL A 12 -10.39 3.22 -14.01
N ALA A 13 -10.37 3.95 -12.90
CA ALA A 13 -11.59 4.30 -12.18
C ALA A 13 -12.02 5.70 -12.57
N SER A 14 -13.32 6.00 -12.45
CA SER A 14 -13.82 7.35 -12.68
C SER A 14 -13.26 8.31 -11.63
N PRO A 15 -13.16 9.61 -11.95
CA PRO A 15 -12.73 10.58 -10.94
C PRO A 15 -13.58 10.56 -9.67
N GLU A 16 -14.88 10.35 -9.79
CA GLU A 16 -15.78 10.27 -8.64
C GLU A 16 -15.44 9.06 -7.76
N GLN A 17 -15.17 7.91 -8.40
CA GLN A 17 -14.81 6.71 -7.66
C GLN A 17 -13.49 6.88 -6.93
N ILE A 18 -12.51 7.51 -7.57
CA ILE A 18 -11.22 7.79 -6.95
C ILE A 18 -11.40 8.67 -5.72
N GLN A 19 -12.25 9.70 -5.80
CA GLN A 19 -12.51 10.58 -4.66
C GLN A 19 -13.16 9.83 -3.51
N ILE A 20 -14.09 8.91 -3.81
CA ILE A 20 -14.72 8.10 -2.79
C ILE A 20 -13.69 7.22 -2.09
N TRP A 21 -12.84 6.57 -2.84
CA TRP A 21 -11.79 5.71 -2.29
C TRP A 21 -10.79 6.50 -1.45
N MET A 22 -10.41 7.69 -1.91
CA MET A 22 -9.49 8.56 -1.16
C MET A 22 -10.12 8.97 0.17
N LYS A 23 -11.40 9.35 0.16
CA LYS A 23 -12.09 9.72 1.39
C LYS A 23 -12.19 8.54 2.35
N GLN A 24 -12.56 7.37 1.84
CA GLN A 24 -12.65 6.17 2.67
C GLN A 24 -11.30 5.82 3.29
N THR A 25 -10.23 5.93 2.51
CA THR A 25 -8.88 5.65 2.98
C THR A 25 -8.46 6.64 4.06
N MET A 26 -8.76 7.92 3.87
CA MET A 26 -8.45 8.94 4.88
C MET A 26 -9.23 8.72 6.16
N ASP A 27 -10.49 8.32 6.05
CA ASP A 27 -11.32 8.01 7.22
C ASP A 27 -10.77 6.80 7.98
N TRP A 28 -10.34 5.77 7.26
CA TRP A 28 -9.74 4.58 7.86
C TRP A 28 -8.43 4.92 8.56
N ILE A 29 -7.55 5.68 7.89
CA ILE A 29 -6.30 6.14 8.49
C ILE A 29 -6.59 7.01 9.72
N GLY A 30 -7.60 7.86 9.65
CA GLY A 30 -8.01 8.70 10.78
C GLY A 30 -8.40 7.88 12.00
N GLY A 31 -9.06 6.75 11.80
CA GLY A 31 -9.40 5.84 12.90
C GLY A 31 -8.17 5.23 13.55
N ILE A 32 -7.16 4.90 12.76
CA ILE A 32 -5.88 4.39 13.30
C ILE A 32 -5.14 5.52 14.04
N ALA A 33 -5.12 6.71 13.47
CA ALA A 33 -4.47 7.87 14.07
C ALA A 33 -5.13 8.26 15.40
N ALA A 34 -6.44 8.11 15.51
CA ALA A 34 -7.17 8.40 16.75
C ALA A 34 -6.75 7.49 17.89
N GLN A 35 -6.20 6.33 17.59
CA GLN A 35 -5.65 5.38 18.58
C GLN A 35 -4.16 5.62 18.84
N ASN A 36 -3.55 6.65 18.26
CA ASN A 36 -2.12 6.93 18.31
C ASN A 36 -1.27 5.80 17.70
N LYS A 37 -1.83 5.11 16.70
CA LYS A 37 -1.15 3.98 16.07
C LYS A 37 -0.66 4.28 14.66
N PHE A 38 -0.99 5.43 14.10
CA PHE A 38 -0.53 5.82 12.77
C PHE A 38 0.83 6.55 12.87
N VAL A 39 1.78 6.16 12.04
CA VAL A 39 3.11 6.78 12.01
C VAL A 39 3.28 7.62 10.74
N SER A 40 3.15 7.01 9.57
CA SER A 40 3.31 7.71 8.30
C SER A 40 2.77 6.86 7.16
N GLY A 41 2.75 7.41 5.97
CA GLY A 41 2.36 6.67 4.79
C GLY A 41 2.35 7.55 3.56
N THR A 42 2.26 6.91 2.40
CA THR A 42 2.17 7.61 1.13
C THR A 42 1.50 6.74 0.07
N GLY A 43 0.83 7.38 -0.87
CA GLY A 43 0.37 6.73 -2.08
C GLY A 43 1.50 6.65 -3.09
N ILE A 44 1.46 5.64 -3.93
CA ILE A 44 2.44 5.44 -4.99
C ILE A 44 1.67 5.37 -6.31
N PRO A 45 1.83 6.35 -7.21
CA PRO A 45 1.18 6.29 -8.52
C PRO A 45 1.70 5.12 -9.34
N PHE A 46 0.88 4.67 -10.29
CA PHE A 46 1.27 3.57 -11.16
C PHE A 46 2.06 4.00 -12.38
N ASP A 47 2.08 5.29 -12.68
CA ASP A 47 2.80 5.83 -13.83
C ASP A 47 4.24 6.18 -13.49
N ASP A 48 5.02 6.38 -14.51
CA ASP A 48 6.42 6.83 -14.41
C ASP A 48 7.28 5.92 -13.52
N ALA A 49 7.06 4.62 -13.61
CA ALA A 49 7.78 3.63 -12.84
C ALA A 49 8.89 3.00 -13.67
N ARG A 50 9.91 2.50 -12.99
CA ARG A 50 11.03 1.78 -13.62
C ARG A 50 11.40 0.59 -12.78
N VAL A 51 11.85 -0.47 -13.42
CA VAL A 51 12.40 -1.64 -12.75
C VAL A 51 13.85 -1.80 -13.19
N VAL A 52 14.75 -1.91 -12.22
CA VAL A 52 16.16 -2.17 -12.50
C VAL A 52 16.44 -3.63 -12.15
N HIS A 53 16.93 -4.37 -13.12
CA HIS A 53 17.22 -5.80 -12.97
C HIS A 53 18.64 -6.02 -12.48
N HIS A 54 18.96 -7.25 -12.04
CA HIS A 54 20.27 -7.56 -11.47
C HIS A 54 21.41 -7.34 -12.47
N ASN A 55 21.12 -7.43 -13.77
CA ASN A 55 22.10 -7.18 -14.84
C ASN A 55 22.19 -5.70 -15.22
N LYS A 56 21.60 -4.82 -14.42
CA LYS A 56 21.58 -3.36 -14.61
C LYS A 56 20.69 -2.89 -15.77
N VAL A 57 19.92 -3.77 -16.38
CA VAL A 57 18.95 -3.38 -17.39
C VAL A 57 17.76 -2.71 -16.71
N VAL A 58 17.31 -1.59 -17.28
CA VAL A 58 16.16 -0.84 -16.76
C VAL A 58 14.97 -1.04 -17.70
N THR A 59 13.84 -1.43 -17.16
CA THR A 59 12.60 -1.56 -17.91
C THR A 59 11.54 -0.59 -17.35
N ASN A 60 10.52 -0.30 -18.17
CA ASN A 60 9.46 0.62 -17.80
C ASN A 60 8.46 -0.10 -16.90
N GLY A 61 8.49 0.23 -15.59
CA GLY A 61 7.51 -0.19 -14.63
C GLY A 61 7.39 -1.69 -14.44
N PRO A 62 6.53 -2.12 -13.54
CA PRO A 62 6.15 -3.53 -13.42
C PRO A 62 4.97 -3.84 -14.34
N PHE A 63 5.08 -3.51 -15.63
CA PHE A 63 4.00 -3.67 -16.61
C PHE A 63 4.15 -4.98 -17.37
N GLY A 64 3.16 -5.31 -18.17
CA GLY A 64 3.15 -6.50 -19.00
C GLY A 64 2.61 -7.68 -18.22
N GLU A 65 3.45 -8.66 -17.92
CA GLU A 65 3.02 -9.90 -17.28
C GLU A 65 2.80 -9.77 -15.78
N ILE A 66 3.35 -8.73 -15.16
CA ILE A 66 3.18 -8.50 -13.73
C ILE A 66 1.80 -7.90 -13.50
N LYS A 67 0.94 -8.63 -12.78
CA LYS A 67 -0.43 -8.20 -12.55
C LYS A 67 -0.64 -7.48 -11.23
N GLU A 68 0.30 -7.63 -10.31
CA GLU A 68 0.22 -6.94 -9.03
C GLU A 68 1.17 -5.76 -9.01
N THR A 69 0.72 -4.65 -8.46
CA THR A 69 1.56 -3.48 -8.28
C THR A 69 1.25 -2.82 -6.94
N ILE A 70 2.26 -2.17 -6.38
CA ILE A 70 2.13 -1.48 -5.10
C ILE A 70 1.54 -0.10 -5.35
N GLY A 71 0.40 0.18 -4.70
CA GLY A 71 -0.28 1.46 -4.81
C GLY A 71 -0.03 2.40 -3.63
N GLY A 72 0.75 1.95 -2.65
CA GLY A 72 1.07 2.76 -1.49
C GLY A 72 1.38 1.92 -0.28
N PHE A 73 1.70 2.59 0.81
CA PHE A 73 1.91 1.93 2.10
C PHE A 73 1.59 2.88 3.24
N ILE A 74 1.31 2.32 4.41
CA ILE A 74 1.31 3.07 5.67
C ILE A 74 2.11 2.32 6.71
N ILE A 75 2.59 3.06 7.69
CA ILE A 75 3.31 2.50 8.83
C ILE A 75 2.44 2.72 10.06
N VAL A 76 2.18 1.64 10.79
CA VAL A 76 1.37 1.68 12.01
C VAL A 76 2.15 1.09 13.17
N LYS A 77 1.78 1.50 14.37
CA LYS A 77 2.30 0.90 15.60
C LYS A 77 1.43 -0.30 15.94
N ALA A 78 2.07 -1.45 16.11
CA ALA A 78 1.39 -2.68 16.51
C ALA A 78 2.34 -3.54 17.31
N GLU A 79 1.81 -4.31 18.24
CA GLU A 79 2.62 -5.18 19.08
C GLU A 79 3.12 -6.41 18.32
N ASN A 80 2.36 -6.82 17.29
CA ASN A 80 2.70 -7.98 16.49
C ASN A 80 2.00 -7.88 15.14
N ALA A 81 2.29 -8.83 14.26
CA ALA A 81 1.72 -8.86 12.93
C ALA A 81 0.20 -9.08 12.95
N ASP A 82 -0.31 -9.82 13.92
CA ASP A 82 -1.75 -10.08 14.02
C ASP A 82 -2.52 -8.80 14.32
N GLU A 83 -2.00 -7.95 15.22
CA GLU A 83 -2.62 -6.66 15.50
C GLU A 83 -2.61 -5.77 14.26
N ALA A 84 -1.47 -5.72 13.56
CA ALA A 84 -1.37 -4.94 12.33
C ALA A 84 -2.34 -5.46 11.26
N ALA A 85 -2.51 -6.78 11.17
CA ALA A 85 -3.45 -7.38 10.23
C ALA A 85 -4.89 -6.98 10.55
N GLU A 86 -5.23 -6.84 11.82
CA GLU A 86 -6.58 -6.37 12.20
C GLU A 86 -6.83 -4.94 11.68
N PHE A 87 -5.82 -4.05 11.76
CA PHE A 87 -5.96 -2.73 11.14
C PHE A 87 -6.14 -2.86 9.62
N ALA A 88 -5.39 -3.75 8.99
CA ALA A 88 -5.42 -3.93 7.54
C ALA A 88 -6.78 -4.39 7.03
N LYS A 89 -7.54 -5.15 7.82
CA LYS A 89 -8.86 -5.63 7.42
C LYS A 89 -9.82 -4.50 7.11
N GLY A 90 -9.61 -3.32 7.69
CA GLY A 90 -10.45 -2.15 7.43
C GLY A 90 -10.05 -1.36 6.20
N SER A 91 -9.00 -1.74 5.50
CA SER A 91 -8.49 -0.95 4.38
C SER A 91 -9.47 -0.97 3.20
N PRO A 92 -9.84 0.21 2.67
CA PRO A 92 -10.73 0.28 1.50
C PRO A 92 -10.15 -0.39 0.25
N VAL A 93 -8.83 -0.59 0.15
CA VAL A 93 -8.23 -1.27 -1.00
C VAL A 93 -8.79 -2.68 -1.16
N LEU A 94 -9.22 -3.31 -0.07
CA LEU A 94 -9.75 -4.67 -0.09
C LEU A 94 -11.14 -4.76 -0.73
N GLN A 95 -11.77 -3.63 -1.06
CA GLN A 95 -13.02 -3.63 -1.82
C GLN A 95 -12.79 -4.09 -3.26
N GLY A 96 -11.56 -3.94 -3.77
CA GLY A 96 -11.20 -4.45 -5.08
C GLY A 96 -10.89 -5.94 -4.99
N GLU A 97 -11.61 -6.76 -5.76
CA GLU A 97 -11.34 -8.19 -5.81
C GLU A 97 -9.92 -8.44 -6.31
N GLY A 98 -9.19 -9.30 -5.62
CA GLY A 98 -7.80 -9.60 -5.97
C GLY A 98 -6.77 -8.66 -5.35
N ASN A 99 -7.21 -7.54 -4.77
CA ASN A 99 -6.29 -6.65 -4.06
C ASN A 99 -5.96 -7.23 -2.69
N THR A 100 -4.76 -6.94 -2.21
CA THR A 100 -4.31 -7.43 -0.90
C THR A 100 -3.60 -6.32 -0.15
N VAL A 101 -3.48 -6.52 1.17
CA VAL A 101 -2.63 -5.70 2.03
C VAL A 101 -1.60 -6.63 2.65
N GLU A 102 -0.33 -6.40 2.33
CA GLU A 102 0.75 -7.19 2.89
C GLU A 102 1.25 -6.53 4.17
N VAL A 103 1.34 -7.32 5.23
CA VAL A 103 1.79 -6.83 6.54
C VAL A 103 3.26 -7.22 6.72
N ARG A 104 4.11 -6.24 6.94
CA ARG A 104 5.55 -6.48 7.12
C ARG A 104 6.06 -5.71 8.33
N LYS A 105 6.88 -6.39 9.14
CA LYS A 105 7.59 -5.75 10.23
C LYS A 105 8.67 -4.83 9.67
N ILE A 106 8.81 -3.66 10.28
CA ILE A 106 9.86 -2.70 9.89
C ILE A 106 10.98 -2.77 10.91
N ILE A 107 12.21 -2.78 10.41
CA ILE A 107 13.38 -2.64 11.24
C ILE A 107 13.64 -1.16 11.43
N LYS A 108 13.79 -0.73 12.68
CA LYS A 108 14.13 0.67 12.97
C LYS A 108 15.52 0.97 12.42
N GLY A 109 15.71 2.20 11.92
CA GLY A 109 16.95 2.57 11.25
C GLY A 109 18.20 2.26 12.04
N ASN A 110 18.21 2.52 13.34
CA ASN A 110 19.38 2.26 14.19
C ASN A 110 19.62 0.77 14.42
N SER A 111 18.66 -0.08 14.12
CA SER A 111 18.80 -1.53 14.26
C SER A 111 19.60 -2.15 13.10
N MET A 112 19.85 -1.39 12.07
CA MET A 112 20.58 -1.85 10.89
C MET A 112 22.10 -1.70 11.02
N LYS A 113 22.57 -1.14 12.11
CA LYS A 113 23.98 -0.91 12.34
C LYS A 113 24.69 -2.12 12.94
#